data_2e509ab76f871001360340c201613daf
#
_entry.id   2e509ab76f871001360340c201613daf
#
_cell.length_a   1.000
_cell.length_b   1.000
_cell.length_c   1.000
_cell.angle_alpha   90.00
_cell.angle_beta   90.00
_cell.angle_gamma   90.00
#
_symmetry.space_group_name_H-M   'P 1'
#
loop_
_entity.id
_entity.type
_entity.pdbx_description
1 polymer ?
#
loop_
_entity_poly.entity_id
_entity_poly.type
_entity_poly.pdbx_seq_one_letter_code
_entity_poly.pdbx_strand_id
1 'polypeptide(L)'
;NFREGLSVLEFFESSHGSRKSLADTALRTADSGYLTRRLVDVSQEVIVREPDCFAKRGEKVRGITISEISIGNQVIESLEDRLVGRVAAEDVLHPATGEILVSLNEIISHQKAREIAAAGIKKVQVRSVLTCRNETGVCARCYGANLATGEPVDVGEAVGIVAAQAIGEPGTQLTM
;
A
#
# COMPACT_ATOMS: atom_id res chain seq x y z
N ASN A 1 -34.64 6.99 16.68
CA ASN A 1 -35.80 7.89 16.57
C ASN A 1 -35.46 9.33 16.11
N PHE A 2 -34.33 9.54 15.41
CA PHE A 2 -33.97 10.86 14.89
C PHE A 2 -35.03 11.44 13.93
N ARG A 3 -35.76 10.58 13.21
CA ARG A 3 -36.80 11.00 12.26
C ARG A 3 -38.11 11.41 12.95
N GLU A 4 -38.43 10.81 14.07
CA GLU A 4 -39.67 11.03 14.83
C GLU A 4 -39.49 12.06 15.93
N GLY A 5 -38.26 12.42 16.24
CA GLY A 5 -37.88 13.22 17.39
C GLY A 5 -37.62 12.39 18.65
N LEU A 6 -37.04 13.02 19.67
CA LEU A 6 -36.66 12.41 20.92
C LEU A 6 -37.53 12.97 22.07
N SER A 7 -37.97 12.10 22.96
CA SER A 7 -38.52 12.52 24.24
C SER A 7 -37.39 13.11 25.13
N VAL A 8 -37.75 13.83 26.19
CA VAL A 8 -36.77 14.43 27.11
C VAL A 8 -35.87 13.36 27.74
N LEU A 9 -36.40 12.20 28.08
CA LEU A 9 -35.63 11.11 28.66
C LEU A 9 -34.65 10.50 27.63
N GLU A 10 -35.10 10.23 26.43
CA GLU A 10 -34.26 9.71 25.34
C GLU A 10 -33.14 10.67 24.97
N PHE A 11 -33.43 11.98 24.95
CA PHE A 11 -32.39 13.01 24.73
C PHE A 11 -31.35 12.99 25.87
N PHE A 12 -31.78 12.89 27.12
CA PHE A 12 -30.86 12.81 28.26
C PHE A 12 -29.97 11.57 28.19
N GLU A 13 -30.51 10.38 27.87
CA GLU A 13 -29.73 9.16 27.66
C GLU A 13 -28.77 9.28 26.48
N SER A 14 -29.20 9.84 25.35
CA SER A 14 -28.35 10.03 24.18
C SER A 14 -27.19 10.98 24.46
N SER A 15 -27.36 11.96 25.36
CA SER A 15 -26.31 12.89 25.77
C SER A 15 -25.15 12.20 26.52
N HIS A 16 -25.44 11.16 27.28
CA HIS A 16 -24.41 10.33 27.93
C HIS A 16 -23.56 9.60 26.93
N GLY A 17 -24.18 8.99 25.88
CA GLY A 17 -23.47 8.34 24.77
C GLY A 17 -22.59 9.32 24.00
N SER A 18 -23.10 10.50 23.70
CA SER A 18 -22.34 11.57 23.01
C SER A 18 -21.14 12.04 23.83
N ARG A 19 -21.29 12.27 25.11
CA ARG A 19 -20.21 12.67 26.02
C ARG A 19 -19.14 11.58 26.13
N LYS A 20 -19.54 10.31 26.27
CA LYS A 20 -18.63 9.18 26.29
C LYS A 20 -17.84 9.06 24.99
N SER A 21 -18.51 9.19 23.84
CA SER A 21 -17.87 9.14 22.52
C SER A 21 -16.83 10.25 22.35
N LEU A 22 -17.15 11.50 22.77
CA LEU A 22 -16.20 12.61 22.73
C LEU A 22 -14.96 12.36 23.61
N ALA A 23 -15.17 11.85 24.83
CA ALA A 23 -14.07 11.53 25.74
C ALA A 23 -13.19 10.40 25.18
N ASP A 24 -13.79 9.33 24.68
CA ASP A 24 -13.08 8.20 24.07
C ASP A 24 -12.26 8.64 22.84
N THR A 25 -12.81 9.49 21.99
CA THR A 25 -12.10 10.06 20.82
C THR A 25 -10.89 10.86 21.25
N ALA A 26 -11.04 11.74 22.25
CA ALA A 26 -9.94 12.55 22.75
C ALA A 26 -8.78 11.72 23.32
N LEU A 27 -9.10 10.64 24.04
CA LEU A 27 -8.08 9.73 24.60
C LEU A 27 -7.40 8.89 23.53
N ARG A 28 -8.15 8.31 22.60
CA ARG A 28 -7.60 7.47 21.53
C ARG A 28 -6.73 8.23 20.54
N THR A 29 -6.98 9.51 20.34
CA THR A 29 -6.13 10.37 19.50
C THR A 29 -4.68 10.38 19.99
N ALA A 30 -4.47 10.39 21.32
CA ALA A 30 -3.13 10.32 21.89
C ALA A 30 -2.45 8.98 21.58
N ASP A 31 -3.16 7.85 21.67
CA ASP A 31 -2.63 6.53 21.35
C ASP A 31 -2.23 6.41 19.87
N SER A 32 -3.05 6.92 18.96
CA SER A 32 -2.76 6.97 17.52
C SER A 32 -1.52 7.83 17.24
N GLY A 33 -1.40 8.99 17.89
CA GLY A 33 -0.23 9.87 17.76
C GLY A 33 1.05 9.21 18.27
N TYR A 34 0.97 8.51 19.39
CA TYR A 34 2.12 7.76 19.94
C TYR A 34 2.54 6.60 19.03
N LEU A 35 1.57 5.85 18.46
CA LEU A 35 1.87 4.80 17.49
C LEU A 35 2.57 5.36 16.25
N THR A 36 2.05 6.44 15.68
CA THR A 36 2.63 7.10 14.51
C THR A 36 4.07 7.54 14.78
N ARG A 37 4.34 8.17 15.94
CA ARG A 37 5.69 8.56 16.33
C ARG A 37 6.64 7.39 16.38
N ARG A 38 6.24 6.29 17.02
CA ARG A 38 7.08 5.07 17.09
C ARG A 38 7.35 4.47 15.73
N LEU A 39 6.36 4.45 14.83
CA LEU A 39 6.55 4.00 13.46
C LEU A 39 7.54 4.87 12.71
N VAL A 40 7.46 6.21 12.83
CA VAL A 40 8.42 7.13 12.22
C VAL A 40 9.82 6.90 12.79
N ASP A 41 9.97 6.81 14.10
CA ASP A 41 11.28 6.61 14.74
C ASP A 41 11.99 5.33 14.24
N VAL A 42 11.25 4.26 14.00
CA VAL A 42 11.80 2.99 13.50
C VAL A 42 12.06 3.02 11.98
N SER A 43 11.20 3.69 11.21
CA SER A 43 11.24 3.64 9.74
C SER A 43 11.98 4.79 9.08
N GLN A 44 12.42 5.82 9.82
CA GLN A 44 13.08 7.00 9.27
C GLN A 44 14.37 6.69 8.48
N GLU A 45 15.03 5.57 8.78
CA GLU A 45 16.25 5.16 8.07
C GLU A 45 15.96 4.42 6.75
N VAL A 46 14.69 4.08 6.49
CA VAL A 46 14.29 3.42 5.25
C VAL A 46 14.15 4.47 4.14
N ILE A 47 15.24 4.67 3.42
CA ILE A 47 15.38 5.64 2.33
C ILE A 47 15.69 4.89 1.03
N VAL A 48 15.28 5.43 -0.11
CA VAL A 48 15.68 4.91 -1.42
C VAL A 48 17.15 5.29 -1.67
N ARG A 49 18.05 4.30 -1.67
CA ARG A 49 19.50 4.57 -1.73
C ARG A 49 20.13 4.34 -3.08
N GLU A 50 19.54 3.49 -3.90
CA GLU A 50 20.10 3.17 -5.22
C GLU A 50 18.98 2.85 -6.23
N PRO A 51 19.26 2.95 -7.54
CA PRO A 51 18.25 2.66 -8.57
C PRO A 51 17.86 1.17 -8.62
N ASP A 52 18.83 0.26 -8.55
CA ASP A 52 18.61 -1.18 -8.69
C ASP A 52 19.62 -2.02 -7.91
N CYS A 53 19.12 -2.78 -6.93
CA CYS A 53 19.94 -3.63 -6.07
C CYS A 53 20.46 -4.91 -6.77
N PHE A 54 19.77 -5.41 -7.80
CA PHE A 54 20.18 -6.63 -8.51
C PHE A 54 21.17 -6.33 -9.64
N ALA A 55 21.06 -5.18 -10.32
CA ALA A 55 21.92 -4.82 -11.45
C ALA A 55 23.39 -4.77 -11.05
N LYS A 56 23.71 -4.21 -9.88
CA LYS A 56 25.11 -4.13 -9.39
C LYS A 56 25.69 -5.47 -9.01
N ARG A 57 24.88 -6.45 -8.63
CA ARG A 57 25.34 -7.74 -8.10
C ARG A 57 25.32 -8.84 -9.16
N GLY A 58 24.75 -8.59 -10.36
CA GLY A 58 24.60 -9.59 -11.42
C GLY A 58 23.71 -10.78 -11.00
N GLU A 59 22.90 -10.61 -9.95
CA GLU A 59 22.00 -11.64 -9.47
C GLU A 59 20.68 -11.63 -10.25
N LYS A 60 20.05 -12.81 -10.34
CA LYS A 60 18.71 -12.91 -10.90
C LYS A 60 17.71 -12.15 -10.02
N VAL A 61 16.86 -11.36 -10.66
CA VAL A 61 15.79 -10.62 -9.95
C VAL A 61 14.90 -11.59 -9.18
N ARG A 62 14.63 -11.26 -7.92
CA ARG A 62 13.70 -11.99 -7.07
C ARG A 62 12.49 -11.13 -6.79
N GLY A 63 11.32 -11.69 -6.98
CA GLY A 63 10.05 -11.05 -6.72
C GLY A 63 9.20 -11.80 -5.72
N ILE A 64 8.00 -11.29 -5.51
CA ILE A 64 6.91 -11.96 -4.81
C ILE A 64 5.77 -12.18 -5.80
N THR A 65 5.03 -13.25 -5.60
CA THR A 65 3.83 -13.52 -6.40
C THR A 65 2.66 -12.71 -5.85
N ILE A 66 2.04 -11.91 -6.70
CA ILE A 66 0.81 -11.17 -6.39
C ILE A 66 -0.36 -11.84 -7.12
N SER A 67 -1.49 -12.00 -6.40
CA SER A 67 -2.79 -12.44 -6.91
C SER A 67 -3.88 -11.55 -6.33
N GLU A 68 -5.09 -11.63 -6.83
CA GLU A 68 -6.25 -10.98 -6.22
C GLU A 68 -6.47 -11.47 -4.78
N ILE A 69 -7.06 -10.63 -3.95
CA ILE A 69 -7.50 -11.00 -2.60
C ILE A 69 -9.00 -11.17 -2.61
N SER A 70 -9.46 -12.41 -2.35
CA SER A 70 -10.88 -12.75 -2.28
C SER A 70 -11.19 -13.52 -1.00
N ILE A 71 -12.37 -13.30 -0.44
CA ILE A 71 -12.92 -14.09 0.67
C ILE A 71 -14.21 -14.74 0.16
N GLY A 72 -14.15 -16.07 -0.02
CA GLY A 72 -15.21 -16.82 -0.68
C GLY A 72 -15.42 -16.34 -2.11
N ASN A 73 -16.61 -15.84 -2.43
CA ASN A 73 -16.96 -15.33 -3.77
C ASN A 73 -16.83 -13.80 -3.91
N GLN A 74 -16.40 -13.09 -2.86
CA GLN A 74 -16.25 -11.65 -2.89
C GLN A 74 -14.78 -11.27 -3.07
N VAL A 75 -14.50 -10.53 -4.15
CA VAL A 75 -13.18 -9.91 -4.36
C VAL A 75 -13.09 -8.67 -3.48
N ILE A 76 -12.09 -8.64 -2.59
CA ILE A 76 -11.82 -7.51 -1.70
C ILE A 76 -10.91 -6.51 -2.41
N GLU A 77 -9.86 -7.02 -3.07
CA GLU A 77 -8.90 -6.20 -3.78
C GLU A 77 -8.52 -6.88 -5.10
N SER A 78 -8.70 -6.15 -6.20
CA SER A 78 -8.47 -6.69 -7.53
C SER A 78 -6.97 -6.87 -7.81
N LEU A 79 -6.64 -7.77 -8.73
CA LEU A 79 -5.25 -7.91 -9.19
C LEU A 79 -4.76 -6.61 -9.84
N GLU A 80 -5.64 -5.90 -10.57
CA GLU A 80 -5.33 -4.61 -11.22
C GLU A 80 -4.80 -3.61 -10.20
N ASP A 81 -5.55 -3.34 -9.11
CA ASP A 81 -5.20 -2.36 -8.09
C ASP A 81 -3.88 -2.70 -7.37
N ARG A 82 -3.62 -4.01 -7.20
CA ARG A 82 -2.40 -4.48 -6.56
C ARG A 82 -1.15 -4.42 -7.43
N LEU A 83 -1.30 -4.40 -8.75
CA LEU A 83 -0.19 -4.36 -9.71
C LEU A 83 0.26 -2.94 -10.05
N VAL A 84 -0.64 -1.97 -10.01
CA VAL A 84 -0.34 -0.59 -10.37
C VAL A 84 0.83 -0.03 -9.56
N GLY A 85 1.81 0.55 -10.27
CA GLY A 85 3.01 1.15 -9.67
C GLY A 85 4.07 0.14 -9.21
N ARG A 86 3.83 -1.17 -9.35
CA ARG A 86 4.84 -2.19 -9.08
C ARG A 86 5.75 -2.40 -10.29
N VAL A 87 6.94 -2.93 -10.04
CA VAL A 87 7.91 -3.29 -11.07
C VAL A 87 7.86 -4.80 -11.31
N ALA A 88 7.76 -5.22 -12.58
CA ALA A 88 7.75 -6.63 -12.93
C ALA A 88 9.09 -7.31 -12.57
N ALA A 89 9.03 -8.49 -11.94
CA ALA A 89 10.20 -9.30 -11.60
C ALA A 89 10.56 -10.33 -12.69
N GLU A 90 9.67 -10.55 -13.64
CA GLU A 90 9.83 -11.40 -14.82
C GLU A 90 8.97 -10.85 -15.97
N ASP A 91 9.22 -11.33 -17.19
CA ASP A 91 8.38 -10.96 -18.33
C ASP A 91 6.98 -11.55 -18.17
N VAL A 92 5.96 -10.69 -18.26
CA VAL A 92 4.55 -11.08 -18.21
C VAL A 92 4.06 -11.34 -19.62
N LEU A 93 3.78 -12.60 -19.94
CA LEU A 93 3.35 -13.03 -21.27
C LEU A 93 1.83 -13.18 -21.34
N HIS A 94 1.25 -12.78 -22.46
CA HIS A 94 -0.16 -13.04 -22.75
C HIS A 94 -0.39 -14.54 -22.96
N PRO A 95 -1.31 -15.20 -22.23
CA PRO A 95 -1.45 -16.66 -22.26
C PRO A 95 -1.87 -17.23 -23.61
N ALA A 96 -2.59 -16.47 -24.46
CA ALA A 96 -3.07 -16.93 -25.75
C ALA A 96 -2.12 -16.57 -26.91
N THR A 97 -1.52 -15.35 -26.90
CA THR A 97 -0.68 -14.87 -28.02
C THR A 97 0.81 -15.07 -27.80
N GLY A 98 1.24 -15.22 -26.54
CA GLY A 98 2.67 -15.29 -26.18
C GLY A 98 3.39 -13.94 -26.25
N GLU A 99 2.68 -12.85 -26.53
CA GLU A 99 3.25 -11.50 -26.55
C GLU A 99 3.61 -11.03 -25.15
N ILE A 100 4.69 -10.24 -25.05
CA ILE A 100 5.13 -9.64 -23.80
C ILE A 100 4.24 -8.43 -23.50
N LEU A 101 3.42 -8.51 -22.48
CA LEU A 101 2.60 -7.39 -21.98
C LEU A 101 3.44 -6.42 -21.15
N VAL A 102 4.31 -6.94 -20.31
CA VAL A 102 5.22 -6.17 -19.46
C VAL A 102 6.58 -6.86 -19.42
N SER A 103 7.63 -6.10 -19.68
CA SER A 103 9.00 -6.61 -19.64
C SER A 103 9.58 -6.63 -18.23
N LEU A 104 10.57 -7.47 -18.01
CA LEU A 104 11.35 -7.50 -16.78
C LEU A 104 11.84 -6.08 -16.41
N ASN A 105 11.71 -5.72 -15.14
CA ASN A 105 12.10 -4.42 -14.58
C ASN A 105 11.30 -3.21 -15.10
N GLU A 106 10.21 -3.41 -15.78
CA GLU A 106 9.31 -2.36 -16.21
C GLU A 106 8.25 -2.07 -15.15
N ILE A 107 7.86 -0.79 -14.99
CA ILE A 107 6.78 -0.38 -14.11
C ILE A 107 5.44 -0.69 -14.76
N ILE A 108 4.55 -1.30 -13.99
CA ILE A 108 3.19 -1.64 -14.42
C ILE A 108 2.31 -0.40 -14.26
N SER A 109 1.95 0.23 -15.37
CA SER A 109 1.00 1.35 -15.39
C SER A 109 -0.45 0.85 -15.23
N HIS A 110 -1.40 1.74 -14.96
CA HIS A 110 -2.83 1.42 -14.93
C HIS A 110 -3.32 0.73 -16.20
N GLN A 111 -2.86 1.19 -17.38
CA GLN A 111 -3.25 0.58 -18.65
C GLN A 111 -2.76 -0.86 -18.74
N LYS A 112 -1.48 -1.12 -18.44
CA LYS A 112 -0.89 -2.46 -18.47
C LYS A 112 -1.52 -3.39 -17.42
N ALA A 113 -1.86 -2.89 -16.25
CA ALA A 113 -2.55 -3.67 -15.22
C ALA A 113 -3.94 -4.15 -15.71
N ARG A 114 -4.68 -3.30 -16.43
CA ARG A 114 -5.95 -3.69 -17.08
C ARG A 114 -5.77 -4.72 -18.17
N GLU A 115 -4.74 -4.57 -19.01
CA GLU A 115 -4.42 -5.55 -20.06
C GLU A 115 -4.10 -6.92 -19.46
N ILE A 116 -3.31 -6.96 -18.36
CA ILE A 116 -3.00 -8.19 -17.61
C ILE A 116 -4.28 -8.83 -17.05
N ALA A 117 -5.16 -8.04 -16.43
CA ALA A 117 -6.41 -8.52 -15.88
C ALA A 117 -7.36 -9.03 -16.98
N ALA A 118 -7.46 -8.31 -18.12
CA ALA A 118 -8.27 -8.70 -19.29
C ALA A 118 -7.75 -9.99 -19.94
N ALA A 119 -6.43 -10.23 -19.93
CA ALA A 119 -5.81 -11.47 -20.41
C ALA A 119 -6.09 -12.69 -19.51
N GLY A 120 -6.75 -12.50 -18.35
CA GLY A 120 -7.11 -13.58 -17.42
C GLY A 120 -5.94 -14.12 -16.60
N ILE A 121 -4.85 -13.37 -16.49
CA ILE A 121 -3.70 -13.73 -15.67
C ILE A 121 -4.07 -13.54 -14.21
N LYS A 122 -3.92 -14.62 -13.41
CA LYS A 122 -4.31 -14.62 -11.98
C LYS A 122 -3.15 -14.34 -11.03
N LYS A 123 -1.92 -14.50 -11.49
CA LYS A 123 -0.70 -14.35 -10.67
C LYS A 123 0.39 -13.69 -11.48
N VAL A 124 1.05 -12.71 -10.88
CA VAL A 124 2.17 -11.99 -11.50
C VAL A 124 3.32 -11.90 -10.50
N GLN A 125 4.54 -12.08 -10.97
CA GLN A 125 5.75 -11.87 -10.18
C GLN A 125 6.17 -10.41 -10.24
N VAL A 126 6.19 -9.75 -9.09
CA VAL A 126 6.61 -8.34 -8.99
C VAL A 126 7.75 -8.17 -7.99
N ARG A 127 8.55 -7.15 -8.19
CA ARG A 127 9.59 -6.75 -7.25
C ARG A 127 8.97 -6.19 -5.97
N SER A 128 9.63 -6.42 -4.84
CA SER A 128 9.16 -5.98 -3.53
C SER A 128 10.32 -5.50 -2.66
N VAL A 129 10.02 -4.58 -1.77
CA VAL A 129 10.95 -4.15 -0.71
C VAL A 129 11.36 -5.31 0.21
N LEU A 130 10.49 -6.31 0.37
CA LEU A 130 10.76 -7.50 1.18
C LEU A 130 11.85 -8.41 0.60
N THR A 131 12.06 -8.36 -0.72
CA THR A 131 13.11 -9.11 -1.42
C THR A 131 14.28 -8.26 -1.84
N CYS A 132 14.29 -6.98 -1.45
CA CYS A 132 15.37 -6.05 -1.75
C CYS A 132 16.69 -6.52 -1.13
N ARG A 133 17.79 -6.37 -1.87
CA ARG A 133 19.13 -6.81 -1.46
C ARG A 133 19.98 -5.70 -0.86
N ASN A 134 19.42 -4.51 -0.65
CA ASN A 134 20.12 -3.44 0.05
C ASN A 134 20.31 -3.80 1.53
N GLU A 135 21.46 -3.48 2.05
CA GLU A 135 21.76 -3.65 3.49
C GLU A 135 21.04 -2.61 4.33
N THR A 136 20.94 -1.39 3.82
CA THR A 136 20.23 -0.28 4.45
C THR A 136 19.30 0.40 3.45
N GLY A 137 18.06 0.64 3.86
CA GLY A 137 17.05 1.22 2.99
C GLY A 137 16.59 0.28 1.87
N VAL A 138 16.13 0.83 0.77
CA VAL A 138 15.57 0.09 -0.37
C VAL A 138 16.11 0.64 -1.70
N CYS A 139 15.95 -0.08 -2.79
CA CYS A 139 16.22 0.45 -4.13
C CYS A 139 14.93 0.91 -4.81
N ALA A 140 15.05 1.84 -5.76
CA ALA A 140 13.91 2.43 -6.47
C ALA A 140 13.04 1.36 -7.17
N ARG A 141 13.66 0.39 -7.85
CA ARG A 141 12.91 -0.65 -8.56
C ARG A 141 12.18 -1.62 -7.63
N CYS A 142 12.70 -1.91 -6.44
CA CYS A 142 11.99 -2.75 -5.47
C CYS A 142 10.84 -2.01 -4.79
N TYR A 143 10.93 -0.70 -4.67
CA TYR A 143 9.85 0.15 -4.18
C TYR A 143 8.77 0.35 -5.25
N GLY A 144 9.16 0.76 -6.45
CA GLY A 144 8.28 1.00 -7.59
C GLY A 144 7.99 2.47 -7.84
N ALA A 145 6.73 2.79 -8.13
CA ALA A 145 6.29 4.15 -8.40
C ALA A 145 6.05 4.96 -7.13
N ASN A 146 6.32 6.25 -7.20
CA ASN A 146 5.82 7.23 -6.24
C ASN A 146 4.32 7.40 -6.42
N LEU A 147 3.55 7.18 -5.35
CA LEU A 147 2.08 7.19 -5.39
C LEU A 147 1.49 8.57 -5.70
N ALA A 148 2.23 9.66 -5.47
CA ALA A 148 1.76 11.01 -5.73
C ALA A 148 1.89 11.40 -7.21
N THR A 149 2.99 10.98 -7.86
CA THR A 149 3.30 11.35 -9.26
C THR A 149 2.98 10.24 -10.26
N GLY A 150 2.95 8.97 -9.82
CA GLY A 150 2.83 7.79 -10.67
C GLY A 150 4.13 7.44 -11.42
N GLU A 151 5.19 8.21 -11.23
CA GLU A 151 6.51 8.00 -11.84
C GLU A 151 7.42 7.14 -10.95
N PRO A 152 8.53 6.62 -11.47
CA PRO A 152 9.52 5.92 -10.65
C PRO A 152 9.95 6.78 -9.46
N VAL A 153 10.07 6.17 -8.28
CA VAL A 153 10.55 6.88 -7.09
C VAL A 153 12.00 7.33 -7.26
N ASP A 154 12.31 8.53 -6.79
CA ASP A 154 13.65 9.10 -6.83
C ASP A 154 14.55 8.52 -5.73
N VAL A 155 15.86 8.50 -6.03
CA VAL A 155 16.88 8.15 -5.02
C VAL A 155 16.99 9.30 -4.03
N GLY A 156 16.92 8.96 -2.74
CA GLY A 156 16.92 9.92 -1.62
C GLY A 156 15.54 10.08 -0.97
N GLU A 157 14.46 9.53 -1.54
CA GLU A 157 13.13 9.61 -0.96
C GLU A 157 13.02 8.81 0.35
N ALA A 158 12.46 9.44 1.39
CA ALA A 158 12.28 8.86 2.71
C ALA A 158 10.99 8.03 2.80
N VAL A 159 10.93 6.94 2.05
CA VAL A 159 9.73 6.10 1.89
C VAL A 159 9.24 5.48 3.19
N GLY A 160 10.13 5.29 4.16
CA GLY A 160 9.75 4.79 5.49
C GLY A 160 8.90 5.80 6.26
N ILE A 161 9.23 7.07 6.22
CA ILE A 161 8.44 8.15 6.85
C ILE A 161 7.07 8.25 6.16
N VAL A 162 7.05 8.21 4.82
CA VAL A 162 5.80 8.21 4.05
C VAL A 162 4.90 7.06 4.47
N ALA A 163 5.45 5.84 4.58
CA ALA A 163 4.69 4.67 5.02
C ALA A 163 4.17 4.83 6.45
N ALA A 164 4.98 5.32 7.38
CA ALA A 164 4.58 5.53 8.77
C ALA A 164 3.43 6.56 8.89
N GLN A 165 3.50 7.65 8.13
CA GLN A 165 2.45 8.67 8.08
C GLN A 165 1.17 8.13 7.44
N ALA A 166 1.28 7.36 6.35
CA ALA A 166 0.13 6.73 5.69
C ALA A 166 -0.60 5.71 6.58
N ILE A 167 0.09 5.07 7.53
CA ILE A 167 -0.52 4.19 8.54
C ILE A 167 -1.10 5.01 9.69
N GLY A 168 -0.42 6.07 10.10
CA GLY A 168 -0.80 6.88 11.25
C GLY A 168 -1.99 7.79 11.02
N GLU A 169 -2.13 8.36 9.83
CA GLU A 169 -3.24 9.25 9.49
C GLU A 169 -4.61 8.57 9.65
N PRO A 170 -4.92 7.43 9.01
CA PRO A 170 -6.19 6.76 9.21
C PRO A 170 -6.37 6.21 10.63
N GLY A 171 -5.29 5.91 11.36
CA GLY A 171 -5.36 5.57 12.78
C GLY A 171 -6.05 6.64 13.62
N THR A 172 -5.77 7.91 13.36
CA THR A 172 -6.45 9.04 14.02
C THR A 172 -7.92 9.14 13.63
N GLN A 173 -8.27 8.85 12.37
CA GLN A 173 -9.67 8.86 11.89
C GLN A 173 -10.46 7.66 12.43
N LEU A 174 -9.85 6.47 12.51
CA LEU A 174 -10.49 5.26 13.04
C LEU A 174 -10.78 5.34 14.54
N THR A 175 -10.16 6.27 15.25
CA THR A 175 -10.48 6.52 16.67
C THR A 175 -11.78 7.32 16.86
N MET A 176 -12.34 7.84 15.80
CA MET A 176 -13.65 8.49 15.81
C MET A 176 -14.77 7.49 15.58
#